data_d376949d92b48ee64fc350eac05cb368
#
_entry.id   d376949d92b48ee64fc350eac05cb368
#
_cell.length_a   1.000
_cell.length_b   1.000
_cell.length_c   1.000
_cell.angle_alpha   90.00
_cell.angle_beta   90.00
_cell.angle_gamma   90.00
#
_symmetry.space_group_name_H-M   'P 1'
#
loop_
_entity.id
_entity.type
_entity.pdbx_description
1 polymer ?
#
loop_
_entity_poly.entity_id
_entity_poly.type
_entity_poly.pdbx_seq_one_letter_code
_entity_poly.pdbx_strand_id
1 'polypeptide(L)'
;MLLTQLALSHFRNYAHLEIEFARGITLLQGNNAQGKTNLLEAIFFLATARSSHASAERELIHFGAATEPIPFARLQARVARDNGQTTELEIVLVTGSERDLATARVSKRIKVNGVNRRALELLGHLNVVLFLPEDLD
;
A
#
# COMPACT_ATOMS: atom_id res chain seq x y z
N MET A 1 1.77 -15.28 11.31
CA MET A 1 1.42 -14.20 10.34
C MET A 1 2.68 -13.56 9.85
N LEU A 2 2.99 -13.70 8.57
CA LEU A 2 4.19 -13.14 7.96
C LEU A 2 3.85 -12.53 6.62
N LEU A 3 4.31 -11.29 6.37
CA LEU A 3 4.27 -10.69 5.05
C LEU A 3 5.34 -11.38 4.18
N THR A 4 4.91 -12.05 3.12
CA THR A 4 5.83 -12.80 2.24
C THR A 4 6.08 -12.12 0.91
N GLN A 5 5.13 -11.32 0.43
CA GLN A 5 5.27 -10.61 -0.83
C GLN A 5 4.53 -9.28 -0.79
N LEU A 6 5.11 -8.28 -1.44
CA LEU A 6 4.52 -6.96 -1.63
C LEU A 6 4.69 -6.55 -3.09
N ALA A 7 3.63 -6.09 -3.72
CA ALA A 7 3.66 -5.54 -5.07
C ALA A 7 2.95 -4.19 -5.08
N LEU A 8 3.61 -3.21 -5.67
CA LEU A 8 3.10 -1.85 -5.80
C LEU A 8 3.11 -1.43 -7.27
N SER A 9 2.05 -0.76 -7.71
CA SER A 9 1.97 -0.14 -9.02
C SER A 9 1.47 1.28 -8.86
N HIS A 10 2.21 2.25 -9.40
CA HIS A 10 1.87 3.67 -9.36
C HIS A 10 1.59 4.21 -7.96
N PHE A 11 2.36 3.76 -6.98
CA PHE A 11 2.22 4.19 -5.60
C PHE A 11 3.37 5.12 -5.21
N ARG A 12 3.07 6.35 -4.83
CA ARG A 12 4.04 7.37 -4.44
C ARG A 12 5.13 7.52 -5.51
N ASN A 13 6.38 7.25 -5.17
CA ASN A 13 7.51 7.31 -6.09
C ASN A 13 7.78 5.99 -6.82
N TYR A 14 6.97 4.98 -6.60
CA TYR A 14 7.11 3.68 -7.26
C TYR A 14 6.18 3.57 -8.46
N ALA A 15 6.74 3.49 -9.67
CA ALA A 15 5.96 3.12 -10.85
C ALA A 15 5.58 1.64 -10.76
N HIS A 16 6.55 0.79 -10.38
CA HIS A 16 6.34 -0.63 -10.16
C HIS A 16 7.39 -1.17 -9.18
N LEU A 17 6.95 -2.00 -8.26
CA LEU A 17 7.82 -2.65 -7.29
C LEU A 17 7.24 -4.02 -6.93
N GLU A 18 8.10 -5.04 -6.92
CA GLU A 18 7.78 -6.34 -6.35
C GLU A 18 8.90 -6.76 -5.42
N ILE A 19 8.53 -7.16 -4.20
CA ILE A 19 9.49 -7.64 -3.19
C ILE A 19 8.96 -8.93 -2.59
N GLU A 20 9.84 -9.92 -2.47
CA GLU A 20 9.61 -11.09 -1.64
C GLU A 20 10.40 -10.97 -0.35
N PHE A 21 9.77 -11.31 0.77
CA PHE A 21 10.39 -11.22 2.09
C PHE A 21 10.67 -12.62 2.63
N ALA A 22 11.89 -12.83 3.08
CA ALA A 22 12.24 -14.02 3.85
C ALA A 22 11.70 -13.90 5.29
N ARG A 23 11.67 -15.02 6.01
CA ARG A 23 11.33 -15.00 7.44
C ARG A 23 12.39 -14.21 8.20
N GLY A 24 11.94 -13.51 9.24
CA GLY A 24 12.83 -12.79 10.15
C GLY A 24 12.92 -11.30 9.80
N ILE A 25 14.09 -10.73 10.00
CA ILE A 25 14.32 -9.31 9.88
C ILE A 25 14.78 -8.98 8.45
N THR A 26 14.13 -8.01 7.84
CA THR A 26 14.54 -7.43 6.55
C THR A 26 15.01 -6.01 6.77
N LEU A 27 16.23 -5.71 6.32
CA LEU A 27 16.79 -4.37 6.39
C LEU A 27 16.66 -3.68 5.03
N LEU A 28 16.04 -2.50 5.04
CA LEU A 28 15.93 -1.64 3.86
C LEU A 28 16.97 -0.53 3.98
N GLN A 29 17.86 -0.45 3.00
CA GLN A 29 18.93 0.57 2.96
C GLN A 29 18.78 1.46 1.73
N GLY A 30 19.22 2.70 1.87
CA GLY A 30 19.22 3.66 0.79
C GLY A 30 19.22 5.08 1.32
N ASN A 31 19.31 6.05 0.42
CA ASN A 31 19.22 7.46 0.78
C ASN A 31 17.80 7.80 1.25
N ASN A 32 17.68 8.77 2.16
CA ASN A 32 16.39 9.15 2.75
C ASN A 32 15.33 9.57 1.72
N ALA A 33 15.77 10.08 0.57
CA ALA A 33 14.86 10.53 -0.50
C ALA A 33 14.34 9.40 -1.39
N GLN A 34 14.63 8.12 -1.07
CA GLN A 34 14.39 7.01 -2.00
C GLN A 34 13.20 6.13 -1.66
N GLY A 35 12.27 6.64 -0.88
CA GLY A 35 10.99 5.97 -0.72
C GLY A 35 10.95 4.83 0.29
N LYS A 36 11.96 4.70 1.16
CA LYS A 36 11.90 3.68 2.23
C LYS A 36 10.68 3.87 3.12
N THR A 37 10.42 5.11 3.51
CA THR A 37 9.24 5.47 4.29
C THR A 37 7.96 5.19 3.51
N ASN A 38 7.97 5.43 2.21
CA ASN A 38 6.82 5.15 1.35
C ASN A 38 6.52 3.65 1.26
N LEU A 39 7.56 2.81 1.32
CA LEU A 39 7.40 1.37 1.35
C LEU A 39 6.72 0.93 2.65
N LEU A 40 7.16 1.46 3.79
CA LEU A 40 6.54 1.19 5.08
C LEU A 40 5.10 1.69 5.12
N GLU A 41 4.83 2.85 4.52
CA GLU A 41 3.48 3.38 4.39
C GLU A 41 2.57 2.43 3.60
N ALA A 42 3.09 1.83 2.52
CA ALA A 42 2.33 0.89 1.73
C ALA A 42 1.90 -0.33 2.55
N ILE A 43 2.81 -0.86 3.36
CA ILE A 43 2.51 -2.00 4.25
C ILE A 43 1.44 -1.61 5.27
N PHE A 44 1.59 -0.43 5.89
CA PHE A 44 0.63 0.09 6.85
C PHE A 44 -0.74 0.30 6.19
N PHE A 45 -0.76 0.84 4.98
CA PHE A 45 -2.00 1.06 4.24
C PHE A 45 -2.71 -0.26 3.92
N LEU A 46 -1.97 -1.28 3.50
CA LEU A 46 -2.53 -2.61 3.25
C LEU A 46 -3.09 -3.27 4.51
N ALA A 47 -2.52 -2.95 5.66
CA ALA A 47 -3.00 -3.50 6.93
C ALA A 47 -4.24 -2.77 7.47
N THR A 48 -4.37 -1.48 7.22
CA THR A 48 -5.36 -0.63 7.89
C THR A 48 -6.31 0.12 6.96
N ALA A 49 -6.01 0.16 5.66
CA ALA A 49 -6.67 1.01 4.67
C ALA A 49 -6.57 2.51 4.99
N ARG A 50 -5.56 2.90 5.77
CA ARG A 50 -5.29 4.29 6.15
C ARG A 50 -3.84 4.64 5.86
N SER A 51 -3.61 5.90 5.45
CA SER A 51 -2.26 6.42 5.33
C SER A 51 -1.81 7.06 6.64
N SER A 52 -0.53 6.86 6.99
CA SER A 52 0.07 7.51 8.16
C SER A 52 0.51 8.95 7.86
N HIS A 53 0.70 9.32 6.59
CA HIS A 53 1.28 10.61 6.19
C HIS A 53 0.45 11.40 5.19
N ALA A 54 -0.33 10.75 4.33
CA ALA A 54 -1.07 11.47 3.30
C ALA A 54 -2.29 12.18 3.91
N SER A 55 -2.46 13.46 3.62
CA SER A 55 -3.66 14.20 4.00
C SER A 55 -4.86 13.82 3.12
N ALA A 56 -4.60 13.28 1.93
CA ALA A 56 -5.62 12.76 1.02
C ALA A 56 -5.06 11.57 0.26
N GLU A 57 -5.92 10.59 -0.01
CA GLU A 57 -5.50 9.35 -0.66
C GLU A 57 -4.98 9.56 -2.08
N ARG A 58 -5.40 10.64 -2.77
CA ARG A 58 -4.86 10.98 -4.10
C ARG A 58 -3.35 11.21 -4.09
N GLU A 59 -2.78 11.61 -2.95
CA GLU A 59 -1.34 11.81 -2.80
C GLU A 59 -0.55 10.50 -2.90
N LEU A 60 -1.22 9.38 -2.71
CA LEU A 60 -0.59 8.05 -2.79
C LEU A 60 -0.37 7.59 -4.23
N ILE A 61 -1.06 8.22 -5.20
CA ILE A 61 -0.95 7.85 -6.60
C ILE A 61 0.29 8.49 -7.21
N HIS A 62 1.11 7.65 -7.86
CA HIS A 62 2.34 8.09 -8.50
C HIS A 62 2.07 9.11 -9.62
N PHE A 63 2.92 10.13 -9.74
CA PHE A 63 2.81 11.14 -10.80
C PHE A 63 2.76 10.55 -12.21
N GLY A 64 3.52 9.49 -12.47
CA GLY A 64 3.51 8.81 -13.77
C GLY A 64 2.14 8.26 -14.16
N ALA A 65 1.28 7.98 -13.19
CA ALA A 65 -0.07 7.50 -13.46
C ALA A 65 -0.95 8.58 -14.10
N ALA A 66 -0.58 9.86 -14.01
CA ALA A 66 -1.33 10.94 -14.64
C ALA A 66 -1.35 10.84 -16.18
N THR A 67 -0.45 10.07 -16.78
CA THR A 67 -0.43 9.80 -18.22
C THR A 67 -1.41 8.70 -18.63
N GLU A 68 -1.92 7.94 -17.67
CA GLU A 68 -2.91 6.90 -17.93
C GLU A 68 -4.29 7.52 -18.14
N PRO A 69 -5.16 6.89 -18.94
CA PRO A 69 -6.54 7.37 -19.13
C PRO A 69 -7.30 7.51 -17.82
N ILE A 70 -7.07 6.59 -16.90
CA ILE A 70 -7.65 6.61 -15.55
C ILE A 70 -6.49 6.38 -14.57
N PRO A 71 -5.97 7.44 -13.92
CA PRO A 71 -4.90 7.27 -12.95
C PRO A 71 -5.32 6.35 -11.80
N PHE A 72 -4.43 5.44 -11.45
CA PHE A 72 -4.68 4.48 -10.37
C PHE A 72 -3.39 4.15 -9.62
N ALA A 73 -3.55 3.61 -8.41
CA ALA A 73 -2.48 2.96 -7.67
C ALA A 73 -2.99 1.61 -7.20
N ARG A 74 -2.13 0.61 -7.22
CA ARG A 74 -2.46 -0.75 -6.80
C ARG A 74 -1.44 -1.25 -5.81
N LEU A 75 -1.92 -1.74 -4.68
CA LEU A 75 -1.11 -2.33 -3.64
C LEU A 75 -1.58 -3.75 -3.41
N GLN A 76 -0.65 -4.69 -3.43
CA GLN A 76 -0.95 -6.11 -3.19
C GLN A 76 0.03 -6.66 -2.19
N ALA A 77 -0.46 -7.53 -1.32
CA ALA A 77 0.37 -8.24 -0.35
C ALA A 77 -0.07 -9.69 -0.25
N ARG A 78 0.89 -10.55 0.01
CA ARG A 78 0.63 -11.94 0.36
C ARG A 78 1.10 -12.17 1.79
N VAL A 79 0.21 -12.70 2.62
CA VAL A 79 0.46 -12.93 4.04
C VAL A 79 0.33 -14.42 4.32
N ALA A 80 1.41 -15.02 4.81
CA ALA A 80 1.38 -16.41 5.26
C ALA A 80 0.83 -16.49 6.69
N ARG A 81 -0.11 -17.39 6.90
CA ARG A 81 -0.74 -17.62 8.19
C ARG A 81 -0.06 -18.75 8.94
N ASP A 82 -0.25 -18.80 10.27
CA ASP A 82 0.32 -19.81 11.12
C ASP A 82 -0.20 -21.23 10.78
N ASN A 83 -1.40 -21.31 10.19
CA ASN A 83 -1.99 -22.58 9.77
C ASN A 83 -1.52 -23.05 8.38
N GLY A 84 -0.55 -22.36 7.78
CA GLY A 84 -0.03 -22.70 6.46
C GLY A 84 -0.83 -22.12 5.29
N GLN A 85 -1.95 -21.46 5.55
CA GLN A 85 -2.74 -20.80 4.51
C GLN A 85 -2.14 -19.44 4.15
N THR A 86 -2.43 -18.97 2.95
CA THR A 86 -2.01 -17.66 2.48
C THR A 86 -3.23 -16.77 2.29
N THR A 87 -3.15 -15.54 2.76
CA THR A 87 -4.15 -14.50 2.52
C THR A 87 -3.58 -13.48 1.54
N GLU A 88 -4.34 -13.17 0.51
CA GLU A 88 -4.00 -12.13 -0.45
C GLU A 88 -4.80 -10.87 -0.14
N LEU A 89 -4.09 -9.74 0.01
CA LEU A 89 -4.66 -8.43 0.24
C LEU A 89 -4.43 -7.56 -0.97
N GLU A 90 -5.44 -6.80 -1.36
CA GLU A 90 -5.31 -5.85 -2.47
C GLU A 90 -6.09 -4.59 -2.16
N ILE A 91 -5.47 -3.44 -2.43
CA ILE A 91 -6.15 -2.15 -2.43
C ILE A 91 -5.84 -1.47 -3.76
N VAL A 92 -6.89 -1.02 -4.44
CA VAL A 92 -6.77 -0.22 -5.65
C VAL A 92 -7.37 1.14 -5.39
N LEU A 93 -6.58 2.19 -5.62
CA LEU A 93 -7.02 3.58 -5.59
C LEU A 93 -7.26 4.02 -7.03
N VAL A 94 -8.45 4.47 -7.34
CA VAL A 94 -8.83 4.89 -8.69
C VAL A 94 -9.36 6.31 -8.62
N THR A 95 -8.85 7.20 -9.48
CA THR A 95 -9.39 8.55 -9.58
C THR A 95 -10.67 8.55 -10.39
N GLY A 96 -11.51 9.57 -10.17
CA GLY A 96 -12.67 9.84 -11.01
C GLY A 96 -12.27 10.35 -12.39
N SER A 97 -13.25 10.78 -13.16
CA SER A 97 -13.06 11.27 -14.52
C SER A 97 -12.38 12.63 -14.63
N GLU A 98 -12.07 13.25 -13.52
CA GLU A 98 -11.41 14.57 -13.49
C GLU A 98 -9.94 14.42 -13.88
N ARG A 99 -9.48 15.34 -14.74
CA ARG A 99 -8.10 15.30 -15.27
C ARG A 99 -7.06 15.80 -14.27
N ASP A 100 -7.47 16.58 -13.28
CA ASP A 100 -6.57 17.16 -12.30
C ASP A 100 -6.55 16.26 -11.05
N LEU A 101 -5.42 15.61 -10.79
CA LEU A 101 -5.24 14.79 -9.60
C LEU A 101 -5.40 15.57 -8.29
N ALA A 102 -5.15 16.87 -8.30
CA ALA A 102 -5.28 17.70 -7.10
C ALA A 102 -6.73 17.81 -6.64
N THR A 103 -7.70 17.74 -7.56
CA THR A 103 -9.13 17.87 -7.27
C THR A 103 -9.90 16.57 -7.45
N ALA A 104 -9.27 15.55 -8.03
CA ALA A 104 -9.93 14.27 -8.33
C ALA A 104 -10.37 13.56 -7.05
N ARG A 105 -11.55 12.98 -7.08
CA ARG A 105 -12.01 12.08 -6.03
C ARG A 105 -11.40 10.70 -6.26
N VAL A 106 -10.97 10.07 -5.17
CA VAL A 106 -10.36 8.75 -5.21
C VAL A 106 -11.32 7.73 -4.62
N SER A 107 -11.61 6.69 -5.40
CA SER A 107 -12.35 5.52 -4.93
C SER A 107 -11.35 4.47 -4.47
N LYS A 108 -11.65 3.84 -3.35
CA LYS A 108 -10.81 2.79 -2.77
C LYS A 108 -11.56 1.45 -2.91
N ARG A 109 -10.91 0.49 -3.56
CA ARG A 109 -11.43 -0.88 -3.72
C ARG A 109 -10.53 -1.82 -2.96
N ILE A 110 -11.11 -2.59 -2.07
CA ILE A 110 -10.38 -3.50 -1.20
C ILE A 110 -10.84 -4.92 -1.49
N LYS A 111 -9.88 -5.84 -1.65
CA LYS A 111 -10.15 -7.25 -1.81
C LYS A 111 -9.31 -8.06 -0.83
N VAL A 112 -9.94 -9.07 -0.26
CA VAL A 112 -9.28 -10.11 0.54
C VAL A 112 -9.54 -11.44 -0.16
N ASN A 113 -8.48 -12.11 -0.58
CA ASN A 113 -8.56 -13.35 -1.37
C ASN A 113 -9.46 -13.22 -2.61
N GLY A 114 -9.36 -12.07 -3.29
CA GLY A 114 -10.12 -11.80 -4.51
C GLY A 114 -11.57 -11.38 -4.29
N VAL A 115 -12.04 -11.29 -3.05
CA VAL A 115 -13.41 -10.91 -2.71
C VAL A 115 -13.45 -9.47 -2.21
N ASN A 116 -14.37 -8.67 -2.74
CA ASN A 116 -14.54 -7.29 -2.32
C ASN A 116 -14.90 -7.22 -0.83
N ARG A 117 -14.23 -6.34 -0.10
CA ARG A 117 -14.44 -6.14 1.33
C ARG A 117 -14.50 -4.65 1.67
N ARG A 118 -15.10 -4.34 2.81
CA ARG A 118 -15.09 -2.98 3.35
C ARG A 118 -13.78 -2.74 4.10
N ALA A 119 -13.43 -1.47 4.29
CA ALA A 119 -12.19 -1.10 5.00
C ALA A 119 -12.09 -1.73 6.40
N LEU A 120 -13.19 -1.78 7.14
CA LEU A 120 -13.21 -2.41 8.47
C LEU A 120 -12.95 -3.92 8.42
N GLU A 121 -13.33 -4.57 7.34
CA GLU A 121 -13.12 -6.02 7.18
C GLU A 121 -11.67 -6.36 6.81
N LEU A 122 -10.88 -5.37 6.42
CA LEU A 122 -9.45 -5.54 6.15
C LEU A 122 -8.65 -5.73 7.43
N LEU A 123 -9.06 -5.11 8.52
CA LEU A 123 -8.34 -5.14 9.79
C LEU A 123 -8.24 -6.57 10.33
N GLY A 124 -7.06 -6.91 10.85
CA GLY A 124 -6.79 -8.22 11.43
C GLY A 124 -6.19 -9.23 10.46
N HIS A 125 -6.20 -8.97 9.15
CA HIS A 125 -5.54 -9.85 8.18
C HIS A 125 -4.03 -9.66 8.14
N LEU A 126 -3.55 -8.47 8.47
CA LEU A 126 -2.14 -8.16 8.65
C LEU A 126 -2.03 -7.16 9.80
N ASN A 127 -1.35 -7.55 10.86
CA ASN A 127 -1.12 -6.68 12.01
C ASN A 127 0.23 -6.00 11.88
N VAL A 128 0.23 -4.68 11.96
CA VAL A 128 1.43 -3.86 11.76
C VAL A 128 1.56 -2.87 12.89
N VAL A 129 2.80 -2.73 13.39
CA VAL A 129 3.20 -1.63 14.27
C VAL A 129 4.24 -0.82 13.52
N LEU A 130 3.98 0.47 13.35
CA LEU A 130 4.84 1.37 12.58
C LEU A 130 5.50 2.37 13.51
N PHE A 131 6.84 2.40 13.47
CA PHE A 131 7.63 3.42 14.16
C PHE A 131 8.31 4.31 13.12
N LEU A 132 8.10 5.61 13.24
CA LEU A 132 8.70 6.62 12.37
C LEU A 132 9.64 7.50 13.20
N PRO A 133 10.60 8.21 12.56
CA PRO A 133 11.53 9.06 13.29
C PRO A 133 10.84 10.07 14.21
N GLU A 134 9.71 10.63 13.80
CA GLU A 134 8.92 11.57 14.60
C GLU A 134 8.30 10.94 15.85
N ASP A 135 8.19 9.63 15.90
CA ASP A 135 7.61 8.92 17.05
C ASP A 135 8.64 8.66 18.17
N LEU A 136 9.91 8.92 17.88
CA LEU A 136 11.02 8.63 18.81
C LEU A 136 11.40 9.80 19.71
N ASP A 137 10.77 10.95 19.58
CA ASP A 137 11.06 12.17 20.36
C ASP A 137 10.35 12.20 21.71
#